data_267d3aedfebdf50590684d7c1eaeaf76
#
_entry.id   267d3aedfebdf50590684d7c1eaeaf76
#
_cell.length_a   1.000
_cell.length_b   1.000
_cell.length_c   1.000
_cell.angle_alpha   90.00
_cell.angle_beta   90.00
_cell.angle_gamma   90.00
#
_symmetry.space_group_name_H-M   'P 1'
#
loop_
_entity.id
_entity.type
_entity.pdbx_description
1 polymer ?
#
loop_
_entity_poly.entity_id
_entity_poly.type
_entity_poly.pdbx_seq_one_letter_code
_entity_poly.pdbx_strand_id
1 'polypeptide(L)'
;IGIVDFRYILKKSNAIKILGDKFVLFEKKINENIKLKQKKLKIAEKKILSRKNKLTDTDYKNKLKLFKSEVFEVQKKYKEDRLLLNNSFQTLQKKLKDLLAQVIKDVSKKRDINVVFLKENVFLFNDTSIDLTNEVLDLFNKKTKSMSITITLNDKPF
;
A
#
# COMPACT_ATOMS: atom_id res chain seq x y z
N ILE A 1 -17.87 -11.82 -28.98
CA ILE A 1 -18.10 -10.97 -27.80
C ILE A 1 -17.82 -11.82 -26.57
N GLY A 2 -17.15 -11.19 -25.56
CA GLY A 2 -16.95 -11.76 -24.24
C GLY A 2 -17.38 -10.80 -23.14
N ILE A 3 -17.57 -11.32 -21.94
CA ILE A 3 -17.82 -10.52 -20.73
C ILE A 3 -16.85 -10.90 -19.63
N VAL A 4 -16.51 -9.94 -18.76
CA VAL A 4 -15.62 -10.13 -17.62
C VAL A 4 -16.15 -9.39 -16.41
N ASP A 5 -16.28 -10.09 -15.27
CA ASP A 5 -16.53 -9.46 -13.97
C ASP A 5 -15.21 -8.99 -13.35
N PHE A 6 -14.85 -7.76 -13.70
CA PHE A 6 -13.59 -7.16 -13.24
C PHE A 6 -13.52 -7.02 -11.72
N ARG A 7 -14.63 -6.66 -11.07
CA ARG A 7 -14.71 -6.51 -9.62
C ARG A 7 -14.53 -7.84 -8.90
N TYR A 8 -15.17 -8.88 -9.43
CA TYR A 8 -15.01 -10.23 -8.89
C TYR A 8 -13.57 -10.71 -8.97
N ILE A 9 -12.89 -10.49 -10.11
CA ILE A 9 -11.48 -10.87 -10.29
C ILE A 9 -10.60 -10.12 -9.30
N LEU A 10 -10.76 -8.80 -9.16
CA LEU A 10 -9.99 -8.03 -8.17
C LEU A 10 -10.20 -8.54 -6.74
N LYS A 11 -11.44 -8.86 -6.38
CA LYS A 11 -11.78 -9.37 -5.05
C LYS A 11 -11.21 -10.76 -4.76
N LYS A 12 -11.17 -11.63 -5.78
CA LYS A 12 -10.76 -13.04 -5.64
C LYS A 12 -9.28 -13.28 -5.98
N SER A 13 -8.60 -12.31 -6.56
CA SER A 13 -7.20 -12.43 -6.94
C SER A 13 -6.29 -12.57 -5.72
N ASN A 14 -5.42 -13.59 -5.75
CA ASN A 14 -4.41 -13.82 -4.72
C ASN A 14 -3.41 -12.66 -4.63
N ALA A 15 -2.97 -12.11 -5.76
CA ALA A 15 -2.00 -11.02 -5.80
C ALA A 15 -2.57 -9.72 -5.19
N ILE A 16 -3.83 -9.40 -5.49
CA ILE A 16 -4.51 -8.23 -4.93
C ILE A 16 -4.69 -8.38 -3.43
N LYS A 17 -5.07 -9.58 -2.96
CA LYS A 17 -5.17 -9.88 -1.52
C LYS A 17 -3.82 -9.70 -0.81
N ILE A 18 -2.75 -10.29 -1.36
CA ILE A 18 -1.40 -10.17 -0.80
C ILE A 18 -0.95 -8.69 -0.74
N LEU A 19 -1.23 -7.91 -1.78
CA LEU A 19 -0.92 -6.49 -1.80
C LEU A 19 -1.66 -5.74 -0.68
N GLY A 20 -2.96 -5.99 -0.51
CA GLY A 20 -3.76 -5.40 0.57
C GLY A 20 -3.26 -5.77 1.96
N ASP A 21 -2.95 -7.06 2.20
CA ASP A 21 -2.44 -7.55 3.48
C ASP A 21 -1.08 -6.91 3.82
N LYS A 22 -0.20 -6.77 2.83
CA LYS A 22 1.10 -6.09 3.02
C LYS A 22 0.93 -4.60 3.32
N PHE A 23 0.00 -3.92 2.65
CA PHE A 23 -0.30 -2.52 2.94
C PHE A 23 -0.71 -2.33 4.39
N VAL A 24 -1.68 -3.11 4.88
CA VAL A 24 -2.17 -3.07 6.27
C VAL A 24 -1.04 -3.35 7.26
N LEU A 25 -0.19 -4.35 6.97
CA LEU A 25 0.95 -4.69 7.82
C LEU A 25 1.96 -3.54 7.93
N PHE A 26 2.31 -2.90 6.82
CA PHE A 26 3.26 -1.77 6.82
C PHE A 26 2.65 -0.51 7.46
N GLU A 27 1.37 -0.24 7.21
CA GLU A 27 0.66 0.85 7.88
C GLU A 27 0.68 0.68 9.40
N LYS A 28 0.42 -0.53 9.89
CA LYS A 28 0.51 -0.87 11.31
C LYS A 28 1.92 -0.62 11.86
N LYS A 29 2.96 -1.08 11.17
CA LYS A 29 4.36 -0.87 11.59
C LYS A 29 4.72 0.62 11.68
N ILE A 30 4.32 1.42 10.69
CA ILE A 30 4.55 2.88 10.69
C ILE A 30 3.85 3.52 11.89
N ASN A 31 2.60 3.14 12.16
CA ASN A 31 1.82 3.67 13.27
C ASN A 31 2.37 3.26 14.65
N GLU A 32 2.87 2.03 14.79
CA GLU A 32 3.52 1.56 16.02
C GLU A 32 4.84 2.31 16.26
N ASN A 33 5.65 2.50 15.21
CA ASN A 33 6.90 3.23 15.31
C ASN A 33 6.68 4.69 15.75
N ILE A 34 5.71 5.39 15.18
CA ILE A 34 5.44 6.77 15.59
C ILE A 34 4.96 6.84 17.06
N LYS A 35 4.11 5.91 17.50
CA LYS A 35 3.67 5.84 18.89
C LYS A 35 4.84 5.65 19.87
N LEU A 36 5.78 4.76 19.53
CA LEU A 36 6.98 4.55 20.36
C LEU A 36 7.86 5.79 20.40
N LYS A 37 8.07 6.47 19.28
CA LYS A 37 8.83 7.72 19.20
C LYS A 37 8.16 8.84 20.02
N GLN A 38 6.86 9.00 19.90
CA GLN A 38 6.09 9.98 20.67
C GLN A 38 6.22 9.73 22.20
N LYS A 39 6.18 8.46 22.63
CA LYS A 39 6.43 8.10 24.03
C LYS A 39 7.81 8.53 24.50
N LYS A 40 8.86 8.25 23.71
CA LYS A 40 10.24 8.64 24.03
C LYS A 40 10.39 10.16 24.09
N LEU A 41 9.81 10.89 23.12
CA LEU A 41 9.82 12.35 23.11
C LEU A 41 9.12 12.93 24.34
N LYS A 42 7.99 12.39 24.76
CA LYS A 42 7.27 12.82 25.96
C LYS A 42 8.11 12.63 27.24
N ILE A 43 8.86 11.53 27.33
CA ILE A 43 9.78 11.31 28.46
C ILE A 43 10.95 12.30 28.41
N ALA A 44 11.53 12.54 27.22
CA ALA A 44 12.62 13.50 27.04
C ALA A 44 12.19 14.93 27.40
N GLU A 45 10.99 15.35 26.96
CA GLU A 45 10.39 16.62 27.32
C GLU A 45 10.30 16.82 28.84
N LYS A 46 9.71 15.82 29.53
CA LYS A 46 9.60 15.85 30.99
C LYS A 46 10.96 15.98 31.69
N LYS A 47 12.00 15.29 31.20
CA LYS A 47 13.37 15.40 31.74
C LYS A 47 13.95 16.80 31.55
N ILE A 48 13.75 17.45 30.42
CA ILE A 48 14.21 18.78 30.14
C ILE A 48 13.53 19.79 31.09
N LEU A 49 12.19 19.69 31.18
CA LEU A 49 11.40 20.57 32.05
C LEU A 49 11.77 20.41 33.53
N SER A 50 12.04 19.21 34.01
CA SER A 50 12.45 18.95 35.41
C SER A 50 13.83 19.52 35.76
N ARG A 51 14.64 19.79 34.76
CA ARG A 51 16.01 20.34 34.94
C ARG A 51 16.11 21.86 34.72
N LYS A 52 15.01 22.54 34.48
CA LYS A 52 14.99 23.99 34.21
C LYS A 52 15.75 24.79 35.25
N ASN A 53 15.58 24.49 36.54
CA ASN A 53 16.20 25.18 37.65
C ASN A 53 17.64 24.71 37.97
N LYS A 54 18.10 23.65 37.29
CA LYS A 54 19.44 23.04 37.48
C LYS A 54 20.41 23.36 36.35
N LEU A 55 19.95 23.98 35.29
CA LEU A 55 20.70 24.30 34.09
C LEU A 55 20.87 25.83 34.00
N THR A 56 21.92 26.27 33.30
CA THR A 56 22.04 27.67 32.88
C THR A 56 20.95 27.97 31.83
N ASP A 57 20.56 29.24 31.69
CA ASP A 57 19.56 29.64 30.69
C ASP A 57 19.99 29.26 29.27
N THR A 58 21.27 29.36 28.95
CA THR A 58 21.82 28.98 27.65
C THR A 58 21.71 27.49 27.41
N ASP A 59 22.09 26.65 28.39
CA ASP A 59 22.00 25.20 28.27
C ASP A 59 20.55 24.71 28.15
N TYR A 60 19.66 25.31 28.93
CA TYR A 60 18.23 25.00 28.84
C TYR A 60 17.63 25.34 27.46
N LYS A 61 17.94 26.54 26.94
CA LYS A 61 17.51 26.94 25.58
C LYS A 61 18.07 26.03 24.52
N ASN A 62 19.33 25.61 24.60
CA ASN A 62 19.96 24.70 23.65
C ASN A 62 19.30 23.33 23.69
N LYS A 63 18.98 22.77 24.86
CA LYS A 63 18.27 21.51 25.01
C LYS A 63 16.88 21.59 24.44
N LEU A 64 16.14 22.66 24.64
CA LEU A 64 14.82 22.87 24.03
C LEU A 64 14.89 22.94 22.49
N LYS A 65 15.92 23.63 21.96
CA LYS A 65 16.11 23.73 20.50
C LYS A 65 16.37 22.35 19.88
N LEU A 66 17.24 21.55 20.48
CA LEU A 66 17.54 20.21 20.04
C LEU A 66 16.28 19.30 20.11
N PHE A 67 15.52 19.40 21.19
CA PHE A 67 14.29 18.65 21.36
C PHE A 67 13.25 19.02 20.29
N LYS A 68 13.05 20.30 20.01
CA LYS A 68 12.14 20.76 18.93
C LYS A 68 12.57 20.23 17.57
N SER A 69 13.88 20.22 17.29
CA SER A 69 14.43 19.65 16.07
C SER A 69 14.13 18.14 15.97
N GLU A 70 14.30 17.40 17.08
CA GLU A 70 13.99 15.97 17.12
C GLU A 70 12.49 15.68 16.90
N VAL A 71 11.61 16.48 17.51
CA VAL A 71 10.16 16.39 17.26
C VAL A 71 9.83 16.60 15.78
N PHE A 72 10.44 17.62 15.17
CA PHE A 72 10.25 17.93 13.75
C PHE A 72 10.69 16.76 12.86
N GLU A 73 11.90 16.22 13.10
CA GLU A 73 12.42 15.08 12.31
C GLU A 73 11.55 13.82 12.44
N VAL A 74 11.05 13.52 13.64
CA VAL A 74 10.14 12.39 13.85
C VAL A 74 8.84 12.58 13.08
N GLN A 75 8.25 13.76 13.10
CA GLN A 75 7.02 14.06 12.34
C GLN A 75 7.25 14.02 10.83
N LYS A 76 8.36 14.58 10.36
CA LYS A 76 8.76 14.57 8.95
C LYS A 76 8.90 13.14 8.46
N LYS A 77 9.66 12.32 9.18
CA LYS A 77 9.87 10.90 8.83
C LYS A 77 8.55 10.11 8.77
N TYR A 78 7.64 10.33 9.71
CA TYR A 78 6.33 9.69 9.68
C TYR A 78 5.52 10.04 8.41
N LYS A 79 5.53 11.31 8.01
CA LYS A 79 4.86 11.77 6.79
C LYS A 79 5.50 11.15 5.54
N GLU A 80 6.83 11.11 5.49
CA GLU A 80 7.58 10.51 4.38
C GLU A 80 7.29 9.01 4.24
N ASP A 81 7.29 8.26 5.33
CA ASP A 81 7.01 6.83 5.33
C ASP A 81 5.57 6.53 4.88
N ARG A 82 4.60 7.33 5.31
CA ARG A 82 3.21 7.20 4.84
C ARG A 82 3.06 7.52 3.36
N LEU A 83 3.72 8.56 2.89
CA LEU A 83 3.70 8.93 1.47
C LEU A 83 4.34 7.83 0.61
N LEU A 84 5.48 7.29 1.05
CA LEU A 84 6.17 6.22 0.37
C LEU A 84 5.32 4.94 0.31
N LEU A 85 4.67 4.57 1.42
CA LEU A 85 3.75 3.43 1.45
C LEU A 85 2.60 3.60 0.46
N ASN A 86 1.93 4.76 0.46
CA ASN A 86 0.82 5.03 -0.44
C ASN A 86 1.26 5.00 -1.91
N ASN A 87 2.38 5.63 -2.24
CA ASN A 87 2.91 5.65 -3.61
C ASN A 87 3.30 4.25 -4.09
N SER A 88 3.95 3.46 -3.24
CA SER A 88 4.31 2.07 -3.55
C SER A 88 3.07 1.21 -3.78
N PHE A 89 2.05 1.37 -2.94
CA PHE A 89 0.78 0.66 -3.09
C PHE A 89 0.08 1.01 -4.40
N GLN A 90 -0.05 2.30 -4.73
CA GLN A 90 -0.67 2.75 -5.98
C GLN A 90 0.08 2.25 -7.21
N THR A 91 1.41 2.28 -7.17
CA THR A 91 2.26 1.78 -8.27
C THR A 91 2.06 0.28 -8.49
N LEU A 92 2.05 -0.52 -7.42
CA LEU A 92 1.82 -1.96 -7.51
C LEU A 92 0.39 -2.28 -7.95
N GLN A 93 -0.60 -1.55 -7.44
CA GLN A 93 -2.00 -1.70 -7.85
C GLN A 93 -2.17 -1.43 -9.34
N LYS A 94 -1.53 -0.38 -9.87
CA LYS A 94 -1.54 -0.08 -11.30
C LYS A 94 -0.91 -1.20 -12.11
N LYS A 95 0.28 -1.68 -11.72
CA LYS A 95 0.95 -2.80 -12.39
C LYS A 95 0.07 -4.05 -12.45
N LEU A 96 -0.61 -4.39 -11.37
CA LEU A 96 -1.53 -5.54 -11.34
C LEU A 96 -2.75 -5.34 -12.25
N LYS A 97 -3.30 -4.13 -12.30
CA LYS A 97 -4.41 -3.81 -13.22
C LYS A 97 -3.98 -3.88 -14.69
N ASP A 98 -2.80 -3.36 -15.01
CA ASP A 98 -2.24 -3.41 -16.36
C ASP A 98 -2.00 -4.88 -16.79
N LEU A 99 -1.46 -5.70 -15.89
CA LEU A 99 -1.30 -7.12 -16.13
C LEU A 99 -2.64 -7.84 -16.32
N LEU A 100 -3.66 -7.50 -15.52
CA LEU A 100 -5.01 -8.05 -15.69
C LEU A 100 -5.59 -7.69 -17.05
N ALA A 101 -5.44 -6.45 -17.51
CA ALA A 101 -5.86 -6.05 -18.85
C ALA A 101 -5.14 -6.87 -19.94
N GLN A 102 -3.85 -7.14 -19.77
CA GLN A 102 -3.10 -8.00 -20.69
C GLN A 102 -3.61 -9.46 -20.67
N VAL A 103 -3.93 -9.99 -19.48
CA VAL A 103 -4.52 -11.34 -19.35
C VAL A 103 -5.87 -11.44 -20.04
N ILE A 104 -6.74 -10.44 -19.88
CA ILE A 104 -8.02 -10.38 -20.59
C ILE A 104 -7.80 -10.42 -22.11
N LYS A 105 -6.84 -9.63 -22.60
CA LYS A 105 -6.49 -9.62 -24.03
C LYS A 105 -5.97 -10.97 -24.50
N ASP A 106 -5.14 -11.66 -23.72
CA ASP A 106 -4.59 -12.97 -24.08
C ASP A 106 -5.70 -14.02 -24.15
N VAL A 107 -6.60 -14.05 -23.17
CA VAL A 107 -7.77 -14.97 -23.16
C VAL A 107 -8.70 -14.68 -24.32
N SER A 108 -9.00 -13.40 -24.58
CA SER A 108 -9.86 -13.00 -25.70
C SER A 108 -9.30 -13.46 -27.05
N LYS A 109 -8.01 -13.27 -27.28
CA LYS A 109 -7.34 -13.71 -28.51
C LYS A 109 -7.40 -15.23 -28.67
N LYS A 110 -7.17 -16.00 -27.61
CA LYS A 110 -7.24 -17.46 -27.63
C LYS A 110 -8.65 -17.99 -27.98
N ARG A 111 -9.68 -17.20 -27.65
CA ARG A 111 -11.09 -17.52 -27.89
C ARG A 111 -11.67 -16.85 -29.12
N ASP A 112 -10.85 -16.20 -29.94
CA ASP A 112 -11.31 -15.45 -31.15
C ASP A 112 -12.38 -14.40 -30.82
N ILE A 113 -12.24 -13.76 -29.62
CA ILE A 113 -13.14 -12.72 -29.15
C ILE A 113 -12.54 -11.36 -29.45
N ASN A 114 -13.26 -10.54 -30.20
CA ASN A 114 -12.81 -9.21 -30.62
C ASN A 114 -13.24 -8.07 -29.67
N VAL A 115 -14.30 -8.30 -28.88
CA VAL A 115 -14.84 -7.27 -27.96
C VAL A 115 -15.17 -7.91 -26.62
N VAL A 116 -14.70 -7.29 -25.55
CA VAL A 116 -15.00 -7.69 -24.16
C VAL A 116 -15.70 -6.55 -23.44
N PHE A 117 -16.82 -6.84 -22.83
CA PHE A 117 -17.56 -5.91 -21.98
C PHE A 117 -17.35 -6.23 -20.50
N LEU A 118 -17.46 -5.20 -19.68
CA LEU A 118 -17.60 -5.40 -18.25
C LEU A 118 -18.98 -5.99 -17.94
N LYS A 119 -19.03 -7.04 -17.12
CA LYS A 119 -20.27 -7.74 -16.76
C LYS A 119 -21.32 -6.79 -16.17
N GLU A 120 -20.90 -5.79 -15.41
CA GLU A 120 -21.76 -4.78 -14.81
C GLU A 120 -22.48 -3.89 -15.83
N ASN A 121 -21.98 -3.83 -17.07
CA ASN A 121 -22.57 -3.06 -18.17
C ASN A 121 -23.46 -3.91 -19.09
N VAL A 122 -23.64 -5.18 -18.76
CA VAL A 122 -24.46 -6.11 -19.54
C VAL A 122 -25.75 -6.39 -18.79
N PHE A 123 -26.89 -6.02 -19.41
CA PHE A 123 -28.19 -6.18 -18.78
C PHE A 123 -28.60 -7.66 -18.68
N LEU A 124 -28.41 -8.42 -19.75
CA LEU A 124 -28.78 -9.85 -19.84
C LEU A 124 -27.87 -10.57 -20.82
N PHE A 125 -27.46 -11.77 -20.50
CA PHE A 125 -26.85 -12.72 -21.44
C PHE A 125 -27.34 -14.14 -21.12
N ASN A 126 -27.61 -14.91 -22.16
CA ASN A 126 -28.11 -16.27 -22.03
C ASN A 126 -27.00 -17.33 -22.19
N ASP A 127 -25.97 -16.99 -22.97
CA ASP A 127 -24.85 -17.88 -23.20
C ASP A 127 -23.75 -17.66 -22.20
N THR A 128 -23.61 -18.58 -21.22
CA THR A 128 -22.57 -18.54 -20.19
C THR A 128 -21.16 -18.77 -20.73
N SER A 129 -21.03 -19.29 -21.95
CA SER A 129 -19.72 -19.50 -22.58
C SER A 129 -18.98 -18.22 -22.93
N ILE A 130 -19.68 -17.07 -22.99
CA ILE A 130 -19.10 -15.76 -23.23
C ILE A 130 -18.50 -15.15 -21.96
N ASP A 131 -18.79 -15.70 -20.77
CA ASP A 131 -18.24 -15.23 -19.50
C ASP A 131 -16.81 -15.76 -19.30
N LEU A 132 -15.83 -14.87 -19.46
CA LEU A 132 -14.40 -15.18 -19.37
C LEU A 132 -13.84 -15.03 -17.95
N THR A 133 -14.67 -14.66 -16.98
CA THR A 133 -14.25 -14.25 -15.64
C THR A 133 -13.36 -15.29 -14.96
N ASN A 134 -13.76 -16.55 -14.93
CA ASN A 134 -12.99 -17.59 -14.24
C ASN A 134 -11.69 -17.92 -14.98
N GLU A 135 -11.71 -18.04 -16.31
CA GLU A 135 -10.50 -18.28 -17.10
C GLU A 135 -9.48 -17.15 -16.95
N VAL A 136 -9.95 -15.91 -16.94
CA VAL A 136 -9.11 -14.73 -16.70
C VAL A 136 -8.54 -14.76 -15.27
N LEU A 137 -9.36 -15.06 -14.25
CA LEU A 137 -8.90 -15.13 -12.84
C LEU A 137 -7.82 -16.21 -12.67
N ASP A 138 -8.04 -17.40 -13.22
CA ASP A 138 -7.08 -18.50 -13.12
C ASP A 138 -5.74 -18.16 -13.78
N LEU A 139 -5.78 -17.60 -14.99
CA LEU A 139 -4.58 -17.19 -15.71
C LEU A 139 -3.87 -16.03 -15.01
N PHE A 140 -4.64 -15.08 -14.47
CA PHE A 140 -4.09 -13.96 -13.71
C PHE A 140 -3.40 -14.44 -12.44
N ASN A 141 -4.03 -15.31 -11.65
CA ASN A 141 -3.41 -15.92 -10.47
C ASN A 141 -2.15 -16.71 -10.83
N LYS A 142 -2.15 -17.45 -11.94
CA LYS A 142 -0.98 -18.19 -12.42
C LYS A 142 0.17 -17.25 -12.79
N LYS A 143 -0.10 -16.19 -13.56
CA LYS A 143 0.92 -15.21 -13.97
C LYS A 143 1.49 -14.40 -12.79
N THR A 144 0.66 -14.10 -11.78
CA THR A 144 1.07 -13.33 -10.62
C THR A 144 1.76 -14.15 -9.52
N LYS A 145 1.68 -15.48 -9.58
CA LYS A 145 2.27 -16.37 -8.56
C LYS A 145 3.79 -16.18 -8.41
N SER A 146 4.49 -15.88 -9.50
CA SER A 146 5.93 -15.64 -9.52
C SER A 146 6.31 -14.18 -9.31
N MET A 147 5.33 -13.27 -9.24
CA MET A 147 5.61 -11.85 -9.02
C MET A 147 6.01 -11.58 -7.58
N SER A 148 7.14 -10.90 -7.39
CA SER A 148 7.51 -10.35 -6.10
C SER A 148 6.70 -9.08 -5.83
N ILE A 149 5.70 -9.19 -4.93
CA ILE A 149 4.95 -8.03 -4.45
C ILE A 149 5.72 -7.47 -3.25
N THR A 150 6.62 -6.52 -3.52
CA THR A 150 7.49 -5.91 -2.50
C THR A 150 7.12 -4.45 -2.32
N ILE A 151 6.73 -4.09 -1.09
CA ILE A 151 6.62 -2.70 -0.65
C ILE A 151 7.93 -2.35 0.04
N THR A 152 8.66 -1.38 -0.52
CA THR A 152 9.92 -0.92 0.05
C THR A 152 9.66 0.34 0.86
N LEU A 153 9.86 0.26 2.17
CA LEU A 153 10.03 1.42 3.03
C LEU A 153 11.53 1.60 3.22
N ASN A 154 12.00 2.85 3.24
CA ASN A 154 13.41 3.12 3.52
C ASN A 154 13.77 2.54 4.89
N ASP A 155 14.54 1.45 4.92
CA ASP A 155 15.02 0.74 6.11
C ASP A 155 16.10 1.54 6.86
N LYS A 156 15.84 2.80 7.16
CA LYS A 156 16.65 3.47 8.18
C LYS A 156 15.92 3.31 9.50
N PRO A 157 16.53 2.60 10.47
CA PRO A 157 15.96 2.55 11.82
C PRO A 157 15.82 3.96 12.35
N PHE A 158 14.70 4.24 12.95
CA PHE A 158 14.45 5.47 13.71
C PHE A 158 15.38 5.57 14.90
#